data_17abc2d34396a1f44bc3f0933eb6107f
#
_entry.id   17abc2d34396a1f44bc3f0933eb6107f
#
_cell.length_a   1.000
_cell.length_b   1.000
_cell.length_c   1.000
_cell.angle_alpha   90.00
_cell.angle_beta   90.00
_cell.angle_gamma   90.00
#
_symmetry.space_group_name_H-M   'P 1'
#
loop_
_entity.id
_entity.type
_entity.pdbx_description
1 polymer ?
#
loop_
_entity_poly.entity_id
_entity_poly.type
_entity_poly.pdbx_seq_one_letter_code
_entity_poly.pdbx_strand_id
1 'polypeptide(L)'
;MYRNSEYYPDPTAGAALRQLYRKEKDLNTGKQFEAAWKKSMPPDAWCYRLKDSAASYYGGNESLSFSIDNICDFDVYRYPMHHYFELKTIETPSIPLEKILGRFDRDKQKYHKLKHITDMAAAAAYRGQTAHVVINYYRGKVNRTFAVPASAVLDYLNTQTRKSIPWQWAALHGIEVEQHQLRVHWRYDVDGLLRKLEEMEDNA
;
A
#
# COMPACT_ATOMS: atom_id res chain seq x y z
N MET A 1 -32.86 -51.08 7.31
CA MET A 1 -33.21 -49.67 7.61
C MET A 1 -31.90 -48.91 7.79
N TYR A 2 -31.40 -48.26 6.73
CA TYR A 2 -30.22 -47.41 6.78
C TYR A 2 -30.71 -45.98 7.03
N ARG A 3 -30.32 -45.37 8.17
CA ARG A 3 -30.55 -43.96 8.43
C ARG A 3 -29.50 -43.18 7.61
N ASN A 4 -29.96 -42.41 6.63
CA ASN A 4 -29.18 -41.36 6.00
C ASN A 4 -28.89 -40.29 7.08
N SER A 5 -27.63 -40.16 7.49
CA SER A 5 -27.18 -39.00 8.25
C SER A 5 -27.07 -37.86 7.26
N GLU A 6 -28.02 -36.93 7.30
CA GLU A 6 -27.94 -35.66 6.59
C GLU A 6 -26.69 -34.92 7.09
N TYR A 7 -25.70 -34.76 6.19
CA TYR A 7 -24.53 -33.98 6.42
C TYR A 7 -24.93 -32.49 6.31
N TYR A 8 -25.17 -31.84 7.45
CA TYR A 8 -25.30 -30.39 7.53
C TYR A 8 -23.91 -29.79 7.58
N PRO A 9 -23.47 -29.09 6.53
CA PRO A 9 -22.16 -28.41 6.57
C PRO A 9 -22.20 -27.32 7.63
N ASP A 10 -21.20 -27.30 8.50
CA ASP A 10 -21.01 -26.30 9.56
C ASP A 10 -21.03 -24.88 8.94
N PRO A 11 -21.98 -24.01 9.31
CA PRO A 11 -22.07 -22.65 8.77
C PRO A 11 -20.83 -21.79 9.08
N THR A 12 -20.06 -22.12 10.12
CA THR A 12 -18.83 -21.42 10.49
C THR A 12 -17.67 -21.76 9.56
N ALA A 13 -17.58 -22.99 9.05
CA ALA A 13 -16.58 -23.43 8.08
C ALA A 13 -16.70 -22.63 6.76
N GLY A 14 -17.91 -22.33 6.31
CA GLY A 14 -18.14 -21.52 5.12
C GLY A 14 -17.73 -20.07 5.25
N ALA A 15 -17.80 -19.50 6.46
CA ALA A 15 -17.35 -18.14 6.74
C ALA A 15 -15.81 -18.06 6.78
N ALA A 16 -15.16 -19.03 7.44
CA ALA A 16 -13.71 -19.13 7.51
C ALA A 16 -13.07 -19.31 6.12
N LEU A 17 -13.63 -20.21 5.28
CA LEU A 17 -13.17 -20.41 3.90
C LEU A 17 -13.34 -19.17 3.04
N ARG A 18 -14.46 -18.43 3.15
CA ARG A 18 -14.65 -17.14 2.46
C ARG A 18 -13.66 -16.10 2.90
N GLN A 19 -13.31 -16.06 4.19
CA GLN A 19 -12.33 -15.12 4.73
C GLN A 19 -10.91 -15.44 4.25
N LEU A 20 -10.53 -16.72 4.19
CA LEU A 20 -9.25 -17.20 3.63
C LEU A 20 -9.14 -16.87 2.14
N TYR A 21 -10.17 -17.19 1.35
CA TYR A 21 -10.21 -16.88 -0.09
C TYR A 21 -10.12 -15.37 -0.37
N ARG A 22 -10.81 -14.54 0.44
CA ARG A 22 -10.74 -13.09 0.34
C ARG A 22 -9.34 -12.58 0.66
N LYS A 23 -8.70 -13.13 1.70
CA LYS A 23 -7.33 -12.78 2.09
C LYS A 23 -6.31 -13.14 1.01
N GLU A 24 -6.46 -14.32 0.40
CA GLU A 24 -5.58 -14.78 -0.69
C GLU A 24 -5.76 -13.93 -1.96
N LYS A 25 -7.00 -13.57 -2.32
CA LYS A 25 -7.30 -12.65 -3.43
C LYS A 25 -6.70 -11.27 -3.19
N ASP A 26 -6.82 -10.72 -1.99
CA ASP A 26 -6.27 -9.41 -1.63
C ASP A 26 -4.74 -9.39 -1.70
N LEU A 27 -4.07 -10.45 -1.23
CA LEU A 27 -2.61 -10.61 -1.34
C LEU A 27 -2.15 -10.67 -2.79
N ASN A 28 -2.88 -11.38 -3.65
CA ASN A 28 -2.55 -11.51 -5.07
C ASN A 28 -2.71 -10.16 -5.80
N THR A 29 -3.75 -9.39 -5.47
CA THR A 29 -4.00 -8.08 -6.06
C THR A 29 -2.94 -7.05 -5.66
N GLY A 30 -2.47 -7.07 -4.40
CA GLY A 30 -1.36 -6.25 -3.93
C GLY A 30 -0.08 -6.50 -4.73
N LYS A 31 0.32 -7.76 -4.86
CA LYS A 31 1.51 -8.16 -5.66
C LYS A 31 1.38 -7.80 -7.14
N GLN A 32 0.18 -7.90 -7.71
CA GLN A 32 -0.08 -7.49 -9.08
C GLN A 32 0.07 -5.97 -9.26
N PHE A 33 -0.41 -5.18 -8.29
CA PHE A 33 -0.24 -3.73 -8.28
C PHE A 33 1.23 -3.34 -8.19
N GLU A 34 1.99 -3.90 -7.24
CA GLU A 34 3.43 -3.67 -7.11
C GLU A 34 4.20 -4.04 -8.40
N ALA A 35 3.89 -5.18 -9.00
CA ALA A 35 4.53 -5.62 -10.25
C ALA A 35 4.20 -4.69 -11.42
N ALA A 36 2.95 -4.21 -11.52
CA ALA A 36 2.53 -3.26 -12.54
C ALA A 36 3.17 -1.88 -12.32
N TRP A 37 3.25 -1.41 -11.07
CA TRP A 37 3.94 -0.19 -10.68
C TRP A 37 5.42 -0.22 -11.10
N LYS A 38 6.14 -1.28 -10.70
CA LYS A 38 7.55 -1.46 -11.07
C LYS A 38 7.77 -1.46 -12.58
N LYS A 39 6.88 -2.11 -13.35
CA LYS A 39 6.95 -2.13 -14.82
C LYS A 39 6.59 -0.79 -15.46
N SER A 40 6.04 0.13 -14.72
CA SER A 40 5.66 1.47 -15.18
C SER A 40 6.71 2.53 -14.88
N MET A 41 7.82 2.16 -14.23
CA MET A 41 8.93 3.08 -13.97
C MET A 41 9.56 3.54 -15.27
N PRO A 42 9.88 4.84 -15.39
CA PRO A 42 10.60 5.37 -16.54
C PRO A 42 12.06 4.88 -16.53
N PRO A 43 12.71 4.80 -17.70
CA PRO A 43 14.05 4.22 -17.84
C PRO A 43 15.17 5.06 -17.22
N ASP A 44 14.92 6.35 -16.97
CA ASP A 44 15.83 7.31 -16.35
C ASP A 44 15.72 7.34 -14.81
N ALA A 45 14.78 6.57 -14.23
CA ALA A 45 14.64 6.42 -12.80
C ALA A 45 15.23 5.09 -12.32
N TRP A 46 16.12 5.15 -11.32
CA TRP A 46 16.51 3.96 -10.58
C TRP A 46 15.41 3.59 -9.59
N CYS A 47 15.01 2.32 -9.58
CA CYS A 47 13.92 1.84 -8.73
C CYS A 47 14.32 0.57 -8.01
N TYR A 48 14.32 0.62 -6.69
CA TYR A 48 14.58 -0.51 -5.83
C TYR A 48 13.34 -0.88 -5.00
N ARG A 49 12.88 -2.12 -5.12
CA ARG A 49 11.85 -2.66 -4.24
C ARG A 49 12.52 -3.16 -2.96
N LEU A 50 12.16 -2.54 -1.84
CA LEU A 50 12.58 -2.99 -0.53
C LEU A 50 11.87 -4.32 -0.21
N LYS A 51 12.64 -5.34 0.18
CA LYS A 51 12.07 -6.65 0.50
C LYS A 51 11.37 -6.56 1.85
N ASP A 52 10.15 -7.09 1.92
CA ASP A 52 9.53 -7.33 3.21
C ASP A 52 10.51 -8.15 4.07
N SER A 53 10.65 -7.78 5.34
CA SER A 53 11.45 -8.50 6.33
C SER A 53 10.81 -9.84 6.73
N ALA A 54 10.19 -10.52 5.77
CA ALA A 54 9.67 -11.86 5.94
C ALA A 54 10.84 -12.82 6.03
N ALA A 55 11.11 -13.25 7.26
CA ALA A 55 11.77 -14.49 7.62
C ALA A 55 12.68 -15.07 6.53
N SER A 56 13.96 -14.79 6.60
CA SER A 56 14.96 -15.66 6.01
C SER A 56 14.83 -17.03 6.71
N TYR A 57 14.05 -17.91 6.10
CA TYR A 57 13.88 -19.28 6.55
C TYR A 57 15.14 -20.05 6.16
N TYR A 58 16.16 -19.98 6.99
CA TYR A 58 17.22 -20.97 6.98
C TYR A 58 16.96 -21.92 8.17
N GLY A 59 16.67 -23.16 7.84
CA GLY A 59 16.42 -24.22 8.80
C GLY A 59 17.60 -24.43 9.75
N GLY A 60 17.37 -24.10 10.99
CA GLY A 60 18.24 -24.33 12.12
C GLY A 60 17.53 -23.80 13.38
N ASN A 61 17.57 -24.56 14.46
CA ASN A 61 16.79 -24.42 15.68
C ASN A 61 17.01 -23.12 16.52
N GLU A 62 17.48 -22.03 15.93
CA GLU A 62 17.51 -20.72 16.58
C GLU A 62 17.13 -19.63 15.58
N SER A 63 15.91 -19.11 15.74
CA SER A 63 15.38 -18.04 14.88
C SER A 63 15.96 -16.68 15.27
N LEU A 64 17.11 -16.33 14.74
CA LEU A 64 17.53 -14.93 14.67
C LEU A 64 16.73 -14.26 13.55
N SER A 65 15.55 -13.75 13.86
CA SER A 65 14.79 -12.92 12.94
C SER A 65 15.38 -11.50 12.96
N PHE A 66 16.32 -11.23 12.08
CA PHE A 66 16.68 -9.84 11.76
C PHE A 66 15.55 -9.25 10.92
N SER A 67 14.66 -8.51 11.56
CA SER A 67 13.67 -7.69 10.92
C SER A 67 14.36 -6.41 10.47
N ILE A 68 14.59 -6.27 9.16
CA ILE A 68 14.97 -4.97 8.61
C ILE A 68 13.66 -4.18 8.49
N ASP A 69 13.51 -3.13 9.30
CA ASP A 69 12.40 -2.20 9.19
C ASP A 69 12.59 -1.34 7.93
N ASN A 70 11.96 -1.75 6.83
CA ASN A 70 11.95 -0.96 5.61
C ASN A 70 11.03 0.25 5.80
N ILE A 71 11.49 1.41 5.33
CA ILE A 71 10.72 2.65 5.42
C ILE A 71 9.48 2.64 4.49
N CYS A 72 9.53 1.92 3.35
CA CYS A 72 8.49 1.88 2.32
C CYS A 72 8.61 0.62 1.46
N ASP A 73 7.73 0.45 0.47
CA ASP A 73 7.79 -0.66 -0.50
C ASP A 73 8.81 -0.40 -1.63
N PHE A 74 8.94 0.86 -2.10
CA PHE A 74 9.81 1.25 -3.19
C PHE A 74 10.60 2.52 -2.87
N ASP A 75 11.93 2.43 -3.06
CA ASP A 75 12.84 3.57 -3.12
C ASP A 75 13.14 3.86 -4.59
N VAL A 76 12.86 5.09 -5.02
CA VAL A 76 13.03 5.53 -6.41
C VAL A 76 13.89 6.78 -6.43
N TYR A 77 14.95 6.74 -7.24
CA TYR A 77 15.81 7.89 -7.47
C TYR A 77 15.72 8.33 -8.92
N ARG A 78 15.36 9.59 -9.13
CA ARG A 78 15.51 10.30 -10.40
C ARG A 78 16.14 11.65 -10.10
N TYR A 79 17.33 11.88 -10.68
CA TYR A 79 18.09 13.08 -10.38
C TYR A 79 17.26 14.37 -10.54
N PRO A 80 17.24 15.27 -9.55
CA PRO A 80 18.05 15.25 -8.31
C PRO A 80 17.32 14.70 -7.08
N MET A 81 16.19 13.99 -7.22
CA MET A 81 15.29 13.67 -6.14
C MET A 81 15.19 12.19 -5.78
N HIS A 82 14.91 11.91 -4.50
CA HIS A 82 14.49 10.62 -3.98
C HIS A 82 12.99 10.59 -3.70
N HIS A 83 12.33 9.48 -4.04
CA HIS A 83 10.90 9.27 -3.84
C HIS A 83 10.66 7.95 -3.13
N TYR A 84 10.00 8.00 -1.98
CA TYR A 84 9.61 6.84 -1.20
C TYR A 84 8.13 6.54 -1.41
N PHE A 85 7.80 5.32 -1.88
CA PHE A 85 6.44 4.91 -2.16
C PHE A 85 6.03 3.69 -1.35
N GLU A 86 4.98 3.82 -0.55
CA GLU A 86 4.27 2.72 0.09
C GLU A 86 3.01 2.43 -0.72
N LEU A 87 2.85 1.21 -1.24
CA LEU A 87 1.77 0.86 -2.15
C LEU A 87 0.63 0.15 -1.42
N LYS A 88 -0.58 0.61 -1.62
CA LYS A 88 -1.78 0.00 -1.06
C LYS A 88 -2.87 -0.13 -2.13
N THR A 89 -3.60 -1.24 -2.13
CA THR A 89 -4.72 -1.46 -3.04
C THR A 89 -5.96 -1.93 -2.28
N ILE A 90 -7.14 -1.48 -2.72
CA ILE A 90 -8.41 -1.78 -2.06
C ILE A 90 -9.56 -1.88 -3.08
N GLU A 91 -10.44 -2.87 -2.91
CA GLU A 91 -11.62 -3.10 -3.78
C GLU A 91 -12.84 -2.26 -3.39
N THR A 92 -12.70 -1.37 -2.40
CA THR A 92 -13.79 -0.54 -1.88
C THR A 92 -13.50 0.94 -2.08
N PRO A 93 -14.51 1.83 -2.08
CA PRO A 93 -14.31 3.27 -2.24
C PRO A 93 -13.59 3.96 -1.08
N SER A 94 -13.25 3.21 -0.01
CA SER A 94 -12.57 3.74 1.16
C SER A 94 -11.58 2.71 1.71
N ILE A 95 -10.33 3.10 1.96
CA ILE A 95 -9.31 2.22 2.52
C ILE A 95 -9.29 2.32 4.05
N PRO A 96 -9.40 1.21 4.79
CA PRO A 96 -9.25 1.24 6.25
C PRO A 96 -7.85 1.70 6.66
N LEU A 97 -7.75 2.52 7.70
CA LEU A 97 -6.44 2.96 8.24
C LEU A 97 -5.56 1.76 8.65
N GLU A 98 -6.15 0.69 9.14
CA GLU A 98 -5.42 -0.55 9.47
C GLU A 98 -4.72 -1.18 8.25
N LYS A 99 -5.20 -0.96 7.03
CA LYS A 99 -4.54 -1.46 5.82
C LYS A 99 -3.29 -0.66 5.48
N ILE A 100 -3.21 0.60 5.89
CA ILE A 100 -2.05 1.50 5.71
C ILE A 100 -1.12 1.38 6.90
N LEU A 101 -1.66 1.54 8.12
CA LEU A 101 -0.91 1.70 9.35
C LEU A 101 -0.70 0.39 10.13
N GLY A 102 -1.19 -0.73 9.59
CA GLY A 102 -1.20 -2.01 10.30
C GLY A 102 -2.29 -2.08 11.37
N ARG A 103 -2.36 -3.22 12.08
CA ARG A 103 -3.36 -3.45 13.11
C ARG A 103 -3.26 -2.42 14.24
N PHE A 104 -4.41 -1.95 14.74
CA PHE A 104 -4.46 -1.09 15.92
C PHE A 104 -4.23 -1.90 17.19
N ASP A 105 -3.20 -1.55 17.95
CA ASP A 105 -2.90 -2.12 19.26
C ASP A 105 -3.67 -1.32 20.33
N ARG A 106 -4.66 -1.97 20.98
CA ARG A 106 -5.52 -1.33 21.98
C ARG A 106 -4.78 -1.03 23.27
N ASP A 107 -3.79 -1.84 23.63
CA ASP A 107 -3.04 -1.67 24.89
C ASP A 107 -2.07 -0.49 24.76
N LYS A 108 -1.45 -0.34 23.59
CA LYS A 108 -0.50 0.76 23.30
C LYS A 108 -1.18 1.97 22.68
N GLN A 109 -2.49 1.92 22.39
CA GLN A 109 -3.25 2.98 21.72
C GLN A 109 -2.61 3.50 20.43
N LYS A 110 -1.99 2.61 19.64
CA LYS A 110 -1.30 2.97 18.40
C LYS A 110 -1.39 1.88 17.33
N TYR A 111 -1.18 2.27 16.08
CA TYR A 111 -1.05 1.33 14.96
C TYR A 111 0.36 0.73 14.91
N HIS A 112 0.48 -0.56 14.57
CA HIS A 112 1.75 -1.27 14.50
C HIS A 112 2.74 -0.67 13.49
N LYS A 113 2.26 -0.21 12.33
CA LYS A 113 3.07 0.39 11.26
C LYS A 113 3.05 1.93 11.25
N LEU A 114 2.57 2.58 12.32
CA LEU A 114 2.54 4.03 12.40
C LEU A 114 3.95 4.63 12.23
N LYS A 115 4.96 3.98 12.81
CA LYS A 115 6.36 4.39 12.69
C LYS A 115 6.82 4.49 11.23
N HIS A 116 6.45 3.55 10.36
CA HIS A 116 6.83 3.57 8.94
C HIS A 116 6.34 4.85 8.26
N ILE A 117 5.06 5.21 8.44
CA ILE A 117 4.49 6.42 7.83
C ILE A 117 5.09 7.68 8.45
N THR A 118 5.40 7.65 9.77
CA THR A 118 6.09 8.76 10.44
C THR A 118 7.51 8.94 9.91
N ASP A 119 8.26 7.85 9.73
CA ASP A 119 9.62 7.88 9.19
C ASP A 119 9.62 8.37 7.72
N MET A 120 8.63 7.94 6.90
CA MET A 120 8.43 8.46 5.55
C MET A 120 8.15 9.96 5.55
N ALA A 121 7.26 10.44 6.41
CA ALA A 121 6.95 11.86 6.50
C ALA A 121 8.17 12.68 6.98
N ALA A 122 8.96 12.13 7.90
CA ALA A 122 10.20 12.74 8.34
C ALA A 122 11.26 12.81 7.23
N ALA A 123 11.38 11.75 6.41
CA ALA A 123 12.28 11.75 5.25
C ALA A 123 11.89 12.83 4.24
N ALA A 124 10.59 13.00 3.97
CA ALA A 124 10.09 14.03 3.06
C ALA A 124 10.27 15.48 3.56
N ALA A 125 10.70 15.69 4.81
CA ALA A 125 11.05 17.01 5.31
C ALA A 125 12.46 17.48 4.84
N TYR A 126 13.25 16.58 4.27
CA TYR A 126 14.55 16.94 3.71
C TYR A 126 14.40 17.31 2.24
N ARG A 127 15.09 18.39 1.84
CA ARG A 127 15.09 18.85 0.46
C ARG A 127 15.51 17.76 -0.51
N GLY A 128 14.81 17.66 -1.63
CA GLY A 128 15.06 16.64 -2.65
C GLY A 128 14.53 15.24 -2.29
N GLN A 129 13.69 15.14 -1.26
CA GLN A 129 13.04 13.88 -0.89
C GLN A 129 11.52 14.02 -0.83
N THR A 130 10.82 13.04 -1.36
CA THR A 130 9.36 12.97 -1.24
C THR A 130 8.93 11.60 -0.74
N ALA A 131 7.81 11.54 -0.01
CA ALA A 131 7.28 10.28 0.50
C ALA A 131 5.76 10.23 0.38
N HIS A 132 5.25 9.20 -0.29
CA HIS A 132 3.84 9.07 -0.61
C HIS A 132 3.31 7.66 -0.33
N VAL A 133 2.09 7.61 0.20
CA VAL A 133 1.28 6.40 0.19
C VAL A 133 0.48 6.38 -1.11
N VAL A 134 0.80 5.44 -1.99
CA VAL A 134 0.12 5.28 -3.28
C VAL A 134 -1.05 4.33 -3.10
N ILE A 135 -2.26 4.87 -3.18
CA ILE A 135 -3.48 4.11 -2.91
C ILE A 135 -4.23 3.87 -4.21
N ASN A 136 -4.38 2.61 -4.56
CA ASN A 136 -5.17 2.16 -5.71
C ASN A 136 -6.56 1.71 -5.24
N TYR A 137 -7.59 2.47 -5.62
CA TYR A 137 -8.99 2.13 -5.41
C TYR A 137 -9.55 1.49 -6.68
N TYR A 138 -9.86 0.21 -6.61
CA TYR A 138 -10.43 -0.49 -7.77
C TYR A 138 -11.81 -1.09 -7.42
N ARG A 139 -12.75 -0.97 -8.36
CA ARG A 139 -14.07 -1.61 -8.23
C ARG A 139 -14.61 -1.92 -9.64
N GLY A 140 -14.62 -3.19 -9.99
CA GLY A 140 -15.03 -3.61 -11.32
C GLY A 140 -14.16 -2.98 -12.41
N LYS A 141 -14.74 -2.12 -13.26
CA LYS A 141 -14.00 -1.41 -14.32
C LYS A 141 -13.43 -0.06 -13.89
N VAL A 142 -13.81 0.43 -12.69
CA VAL A 142 -13.31 1.69 -12.15
C VAL A 142 -12.05 1.40 -11.36
N ASN A 143 -10.98 2.07 -11.75
CA ASN A 143 -9.68 1.99 -11.11
C ASN A 143 -9.10 3.41 -11.02
N ARG A 144 -8.80 3.89 -9.82
CA ARG A 144 -8.22 5.21 -9.58
C ARG A 144 -7.08 5.11 -8.60
N THR A 145 -5.98 5.75 -8.90
CA THR A 145 -4.76 5.69 -8.08
C THR A 145 -4.34 7.09 -7.69
N PHE A 146 -4.02 7.27 -6.41
CA PHE A 146 -3.60 8.55 -5.85
C PHE A 146 -2.30 8.38 -5.06
N ALA A 147 -1.32 9.23 -5.32
CA ALA A 147 -0.13 9.38 -4.50
C ALA A 147 -0.41 10.45 -3.44
N VAL A 148 -0.65 10.02 -2.20
CA VAL A 148 -0.98 10.88 -1.07
C VAL A 148 0.27 11.10 -0.24
N PRO A 149 0.69 12.35 0.08
CA PRO A 149 1.84 12.62 0.95
C PRO A 149 1.71 11.87 2.28
N ALA A 150 2.81 11.29 2.76
CA ALA A 150 2.81 10.58 4.04
C ALA A 150 2.40 11.51 5.22
N SER A 151 2.80 12.79 5.19
CA SER A 151 2.37 13.82 6.14
C SER A 151 0.86 14.01 6.13
N ALA A 152 0.22 14.07 4.96
CA ALA A 152 -1.23 14.22 4.87
C ALA A 152 -1.98 13.01 5.46
N VAL A 153 -1.42 11.79 5.33
CA VAL A 153 -1.99 10.59 6.00
C VAL A 153 -1.91 10.71 7.52
N LEU A 154 -0.80 11.25 8.07
CA LEU A 154 -0.67 11.52 9.51
C LEU A 154 -1.65 12.60 9.97
N ASP A 155 -1.81 13.67 9.20
CA ASP A 155 -2.78 14.73 9.50
C ASP A 155 -4.20 14.20 9.49
N TYR A 156 -4.54 13.33 8.54
CA TYR A 156 -5.84 12.64 8.52
C TYR A 156 -6.07 11.84 9.80
N LEU A 157 -5.07 11.07 10.25
CA LEU A 157 -5.16 10.28 11.47
C LEU A 157 -5.40 11.15 12.70
N ASN A 158 -4.78 12.33 12.77
CA ASN A 158 -4.85 13.23 13.92
C ASN A 158 -6.12 14.11 13.93
N THR A 159 -6.68 14.41 12.76
CA THR A 159 -7.81 15.37 12.62
C THR A 159 -9.15 14.70 12.38
N GLN A 160 -9.17 13.47 11.83
CA GLN A 160 -10.41 12.80 11.47
C GLN A 160 -10.76 11.67 12.44
N THR A 161 -12.02 11.61 12.81
CA THR A 161 -12.57 10.50 13.63
C THR A 161 -12.83 9.24 12.79
N ARG A 162 -12.90 9.37 11.46
CA ARG A 162 -13.18 8.29 10.53
C ARG A 162 -11.97 7.36 10.40
N LYS A 163 -12.19 6.06 10.53
CA LYS A 163 -11.14 5.02 10.48
C LYS A 163 -10.85 4.48 9.08
N SER A 164 -11.19 5.24 8.05
CA SER A 164 -10.91 4.87 6.66
C SER A 164 -10.79 6.11 5.78
N ILE A 165 -9.89 6.10 4.81
CA ILE A 165 -9.66 7.19 3.86
C ILE A 165 -10.49 6.92 2.60
N PRO A 166 -11.50 7.76 2.28
CA PRO A 166 -12.26 7.65 1.04
C PRO A 166 -11.45 8.17 -0.14
N TRP A 167 -11.72 7.64 -1.35
CA TRP A 167 -11.00 8.06 -2.54
C TRP A 167 -11.14 9.56 -2.85
N GLN A 168 -12.30 10.17 -2.49
CA GLN A 168 -12.53 11.60 -2.65
C GLN A 168 -11.54 12.45 -1.83
N TRP A 169 -11.24 12.01 -0.62
CA TRP A 169 -10.24 12.68 0.22
C TRP A 169 -8.84 12.49 -0.37
N ALA A 170 -8.52 11.28 -0.82
CA ALA A 170 -7.23 11.02 -1.50
C ALA A 170 -7.07 11.86 -2.78
N ALA A 171 -8.16 12.10 -3.53
CA ALA A 171 -8.16 12.97 -4.70
C ALA A 171 -7.95 14.46 -4.37
N LEU A 172 -8.40 14.89 -3.18
CA LEU A 172 -8.23 16.29 -2.75
C LEU A 172 -6.83 16.57 -2.20
N HIS A 173 -6.22 15.59 -1.55
CA HIS A 173 -4.95 15.75 -0.81
C HIS A 173 -3.75 15.08 -1.48
N GLY A 174 -3.96 14.36 -2.56
CA GLY A 174 -2.92 13.66 -3.31
C GLY A 174 -2.89 14.01 -4.78
N ILE A 175 -1.95 13.42 -5.48
CA ILE A 175 -1.81 13.53 -6.93
C ILE A 175 -2.46 12.29 -7.56
N GLU A 176 -3.43 12.48 -8.46
CA GLU A 176 -3.97 11.37 -9.23
C GLU A 176 -2.92 10.88 -10.24
N VAL A 177 -2.63 9.58 -10.17
CA VAL A 177 -1.73 8.90 -11.10
C VAL A 177 -2.56 8.37 -12.24
N GLU A 178 -2.34 8.91 -13.45
CA GLU A 178 -3.02 8.43 -14.63
C GLU A 178 -2.68 6.96 -14.90
N GLN A 179 -3.64 6.23 -15.43
CA GLN A 179 -3.47 4.81 -15.66
C GLN A 179 -4.31 4.32 -16.82
N HIS A 180 -3.81 3.33 -17.53
CA HIS A 180 -4.53 2.71 -18.63
C HIS A 180 -4.48 1.19 -18.52
N GLN A 181 -5.55 0.55 -18.95
CA GLN A 181 -5.65 -0.89 -18.99
C GLN A 181 -5.06 -1.42 -20.29
N LEU A 182 -4.04 -2.25 -20.19
CA LEU A 182 -3.58 -3.12 -21.25
C LEU A 182 -4.48 -4.38 -21.28
N ARG A 183 -4.27 -5.27 -22.24
CA ARG A 183 -5.11 -6.48 -22.41
C ARG A 183 -5.32 -7.27 -21.10
N VAL A 184 -4.29 -7.38 -20.24
CA VAL A 184 -4.32 -8.19 -19.01
C VAL A 184 -3.80 -7.42 -17.80
N HIS A 185 -3.05 -6.33 -18.00
CA HIS A 185 -2.35 -5.60 -16.93
C HIS A 185 -2.68 -4.11 -16.97
N TRP A 186 -2.48 -3.43 -15.86
CA TRP A 186 -2.50 -1.99 -15.77
C TRP A 186 -1.11 -1.41 -15.99
N ARG A 187 -1.06 -0.20 -16.55
CA ARG A 187 0.09 0.68 -16.59
C ARG A 187 -0.26 1.99 -15.91
N TYR A 188 0.67 2.50 -15.14
CA TYR A 188 0.55 3.74 -14.37
C TYR A 188 1.49 4.79 -14.96
N ASP A 189 1.04 6.02 -15.05
CA ASP A 189 1.90 7.13 -15.49
C ASP A 189 2.80 7.59 -14.33
N VAL A 190 3.77 6.73 -13.98
CA VAL A 190 4.75 7.03 -12.94
C VAL A 190 5.68 8.16 -13.37
N ASP A 191 6.02 8.25 -14.66
CA ASP A 191 6.83 9.36 -15.20
C ASP A 191 6.16 10.71 -14.98
N GLY A 192 4.87 10.82 -15.33
CA GLY A 192 4.09 12.02 -15.08
C GLY A 192 3.96 12.37 -13.60
N LEU A 193 3.83 11.34 -12.72
CA LEU A 193 3.85 11.56 -11.28
C LEU A 193 5.19 12.15 -10.82
N LEU A 194 6.32 11.54 -11.22
CA LEU A 194 7.64 12.00 -10.81
C LEU A 194 7.91 13.44 -11.26
N ARG A 195 7.54 13.81 -12.50
CA ARG A 195 7.65 15.20 -12.99
C ARG A 195 6.85 16.18 -12.14
N LYS A 196 5.60 15.85 -11.81
CA LYS A 196 4.77 16.70 -10.94
C LYS A 196 5.40 16.92 -9.56
N LEU A 197 6.00 15.87 -8.98
CA LEU A 197 6.67 15.95 -7.69
C LEU A 197 7.93 16.83 -7.74
N GLU A 198 8.70 16.72 -8.82
CA GLU A 198 9.88 17.58 -9.07
C GLU A 198 9.49 19.04 -9.25
N GLU A 199 8.47 19.32 -10.06
CA GLU A 199 7.95 20.68 -10.27
C GLU A 199 7.43 21.31 -8.96
N MET A 200 6.83 20.52 -8.07
CA MET A 200 6.37 21.00 -6.76
C MET A 200 7.52 21.37 -5.84
N GLU A 201 8.60 20.61 -5.85
CA GLU A 201 9.80 20.89 -5.06
C GLU A 201 10.54 22.13 -5.55
N ASP A 202 10.64 22.33 -6.87
CA ASP A 202 11.29 23.50 -7.46
C ASP A 202 10.55 24.81 -7.16
N ASN A 203 9.24 24.72 -6.85
CA ASN A 203 8.39 25.89 -6.52
C ASN A 203 8.21 26.11 -5.00
N ALA A 204 8.83 25.30 -4.14
CA ALA A 204 8.72 25.38 -2.68
C ALA A 204 9.87 26.17 -2.07
#